data_e51785224eef8adeb3d25340b099433b
#
_entry.id   e51785224eef8adeb3d25340b099433b
#
_cell.length_a   1.000
_cell.length_b   1.000
_cell.length_c   1.000
_cell.angle_alpha   90.00
_cell.angle_beta   90.00
_cell.angle_gamma   90.00
#
_symmetry.space_group_name_H-M   'P 1'
#
loop_
_entity.id
_entity.type
_entity.pdbx_description
1 polymer ?
#
loop_
_entity_poly.entity_id
_entity_poly.type
_entity_poly.pdbx_seq_one_letter_code
_entity_poly.pdbx_strand_id
1 'polypeptide(L)'
;GKNFSIQTTAKIDSPDIPTPIGANKIVASNTLLTKVNSSVSIGAFLAENDSMFTNQGPIPPIATQETVYTVRIRLTNEYNDVTGAKLVITLPSSSRYQKKFAPDTEAVQWNERANELSWDLATYRAERGVARELRFQVAATPDLGLIDSELRLLNSIVFTGKDQFTKE
;
A
#
# COMPACT_ATOMS: atom_id res chain seq x y z
N GLY A 1 0.10 -18.88 3.25
CA GLY A 1 -0.15 -18.94 4.71
C GLY A 1 -0.31 -17.53 5.27
N LYS A 2 -1.05 -17.43 6.37
CA LYS A 2 -1.25 -16.19 7.13
C LYS A 2 -0.68 -16.34 8.54
N ASN A 3 -0.44 -15.22 9.23
CA ASN A 3 -0.08 -15.17 10.66
C ASN A 3 1.23 -15.91 10.97
N PHE A 4 2.30 -15.54 10.28
CA PHE A 4 3.60 -16.15 10.50
C PHE A 4 4.23 -15.71 11.81
N SER A 5 4.84 -16.68 12.50
CA SER A 5 5.66 -16.44 13.67
C SER A 5 7.00 -17.16 13.54
N ILE A 6 8.03 -16.54 14.07
CA ILE A 6 9.36 -17.14 14.20
C ILE A 6 9.50 -17.61 15.64
N GLN A 7 9.76 -18.89 15.82
CA GLN A 7 10.04 -19.48 17.14
C GLN A 7 11.54 -19.70 17.31
N THR A 8 12.10 -19.09 18.32
CA THR A 8 13.52 -19.26 18.68
C THR A 8 13.61 -19.91 20.04
N THR A 9 14.36 -20.99 20.12
CA THR A 9 14.61 -21.71 21.39
C THR A 9 16.11 -21.70 21.67
N ALA A 10 16.50 -21.14 22.83
CA ALA A 10 17.85 -21.20 23.31
C ALA A 10 17.94 -22.34 24.34
N LYS A 11 18.91 -23.22 24.16
CA LYS A 11 19.26 -24.27 25.15
C LYS A 11 20.66 -23.99 25.66
N ILE A 12 20.80 -24.02 26.97
CA ILE A 12 22.10 -23.92 27.63
C ILE A 12 22.45 -25.27 28.22
N ASP A 13 23.57 -25.82 27.79
CA ASP A 13 24.15 -27.07 28.31
C ASP A 13 25.55 -26.79 28.82
N SER A 14 25.92 -27.42 29.94
CA SER A 14 27.30 -27.35 30.50
C SER A 14 27.92 -28.74 30.45
N PRO A 15 28.97 -28.95 29.64
CA PRO A 15 29.68 -30.22 29.61
C PRO A 15 30.41 -30.54 30.93
N ASP A 16 30.70 -29.50 31.73
CA ASP A 16 31.52 -29.63 32.96
C ASP A 16 30.72 -30.05 34.20
N ILE A 17 29.40 -30.13 34.10
CA ILE A 17 28.57 -30.61 35.20
C ILE A 17 28.33 -32.12 35.02
N PRO A 18 28.85 -32.97 35.92
CA PRO A 18 28.59 -34.42 35.86
C PRO A 18 27.09 -34.69 35.99
N THR A 19 26.51 -35.32 35.03
CA THR A 19 25.08 -35.70 35.07
C THR A 19 24.98 -37.11 35.70
N PRO A 20 24.17 -37.30 36.75
CA PRO A 20 23.84 -38.64 37.22
C PRO A 20 23.21 -39.44 36.08
N ILE A 21 23.52 -40.74 36.02
CA ILE A 21 22.99 -41.66 35.02
C ILE A 21 21.45 -41.54 34.98
N GLY A 22 20.87 -41.16 33.84
CA GLY A 22 19.42 -41.01 33.64
C GLY A 22 18.83 -39.61 33.89
N ALA A 23 19.63 -38.57 34.21
CA ALA A 23 19.18 -37.20 34.34
C ALA A 23 19.40 -36.38 33.05
N ASN A 24 18.41 -35.54 32.68
CA ASN A 24 18.54 -34.60 31.55
C ASN A 24 19.39 -33.40 31.94
N LYS A 25 20.43 -33.14 31.16
CA LYS A 25 21.35 -31.98 31.34
C LYS A 25 20.78 -30.62 30.95
N ILE A 26 19.52 -30.51 30.60
CA ILE A 26 18.95 -29.22 30.16
C ILE A 26 18.81 -28.34 31.40
N VAL A 27 19.69 -27.34 31.51
CA VAL A 27 19.75 -26.43 32.68
C VAL A 27 18.74 -25.29 32.52
N ALA A 28 18.50 -24.81 31.30
CA ALA A 28 17.46 -23.84 30.99
C ALA A 28 17.10 -23.91 29.51
N SER A 29 15.81 -23.80 29.20
CA SER A 29 15.36 -23.51 27.85
C SER A 29 14.31 -22.40 27.89
N ASN A 30 14.45 -21.39 27.05
CA ASN A 30 13.44 -20.37 26.86
C ASN A 30 13.05 -20.34 25.38
N THR A 31 11.76 -20.18 25.14
CA THR A 31 11.23 -20.07 23.77
C THR A 31 10.68 -18.68 23.57
N LEU A 32 11.23 -17.95 22.60
CA LEU A 32 10.74 -16.66 22.13
C LEU A 32 9.90 -16.86 20.88
N LEU A 33 8.70 -16.29 20.88
CA LEU A 33 7.82 -16.24 19.70
C LEU A 33 7.76 -14.80 19.18
N THR A 34 8.28 -14.59 17.98
CA THR A 34 8.23 -13.31 17.28
C THR A 34 7.21 -13.38 16.14
N LYS A 35 6.20 -12.52 16.18
CA LYS A 35 5.21 -12.40 15.12
C LYS A 35 5.77 -11.58 13.96
N VAL A 36 5.36 -11.92 12.74
CA VAL A 36 5.78 -11.23 11.52
C VAL A 36 4.65 -10.31 11.05
N ASN A 37 4.96 -9.04 10.81
CA ASN A 37 4.02 -8.05 10.29
C ASN A 37 3.59 -8.35 8.86
N SER A 38 2.46 -7.79 8.46
CA SER A 38 2.01 -7.80 7.07
C SER A 38 2.93 -6.96 6.19
N SER A 39 2.92 -7.28 4.91
CA SER A 39 3.59 -6.49 3.88
C SER A 39 2.55 -5.96 2.91
N VAL A 40 2.36 -4.65 2.91
CA VAL A 40 1.48 -3.96 1.95
C VAL A 40 2.36 -3.23 0.94
N SER A 41 2.14 -3.53 -0.35
CA SER A 41 2.83 -2.84 -1.44
C SER A 41 1.86 -1.97 -2.22
N ILE A 42 2.34 -0.79 -2.64
CA ILE A 42 1.57 0.20 -3.38
C ILE A 42 2.29 0.48 -4.69
N GLY A 43 1.58 0.34 -5.80
CA GLY A 43 2.04 0.79 -7.12
C GLY A 43 1.10 1.85 -7.68
N ALA A 44 1.65 2.89 -8.30
CA ALA A 44 0.90 3.90 -9.03
C ALA A 44 1.38 3.94 -10.48
N PHE A 45 0.46 3.89 -11.43
CA PHE A 45 0.74 3.80 -12.85
C PHE A 45 -0.17 4.73 -13.64
N LEU A 46 0.34 5.27 -14.74
CA LEU A 46 -0.50 5.87 -15.78
C LEU A 46 -1.06 4.75 -16.66
N ALA A 47 -2.37 4.78 -16.89
CA ALA A 47 -3.02 3.89 -17.83
C ALA A 47 -3.18 4.62 -19.17
N GLU A 48 -2.37 4.26 -20.15
CA GLU A 48 -2.47 4.82 -21.52
C GLU A 48 -3.70 4.29 -22.24
N ASN A 49 -3.95 2.99 -22.09
CA ASN A 49 -5.11 2.29 -22.65
C ASN A 49 -5.87 1.62 -21.51
N ASP A 50 -6.90 2.28 -21.01
CA ASP A 50 -7.77 1.74 -19.97
C ASP A 50 -9.13 1.37 -20.53
N SER A 51 -9.68 0.23 -20.11
CA SER A 51 -10.98 -0.25 -20.60
C SER A 51 -12.17 0.53 -20.03
N MET A 52 -11.96 1.26 -18.93
CA MET A 52 -13.02 1.98 -18.21
C MET A 52 -13.01 3.48 -18.53
N PHE A 53 -11.82 4.05 -18.80
CA PHE A 53 -11.63 5.48 -19.00
C PHE A 53 -10.75 5.78 -20.22
N THR A 54 -11.07 6.85 -20.92
CA THR A 54 -10.27 7.36 -22.03
C THR A 54 -9.53 8.62 -21.57
N ASN A 55 -8.23 8.67 -21.79
CA ASN A 55 -7.42 9.86 -21.61
C ASN A 55 -7.82 10.92 -22.67
N GLN A 56 -7.74 12.20 -22.33
CA GLN A 56 -8.12 13.29 -23.20
C GLN A 56 -7.04 14.37 -23.20
N GLY A 57 -6.92 15.12 -24.30
CA GLY A 57 -5.92 16.17 -24.45
C GLY A 57 -4.63 15.67 -25.10
N PRO A 58 -3.63 16.56 -25.23
CA PRO A 58 -2.37 16.23 -25.88
C PRO A 58 -1.51 15.28 -25.03
N ILE A 59 -0.98 14.23 -25.65
CA ILE A 59 -0.01 13.31 -25.05
C ILE A 59 1.16 13.18 -26.05
N PRO A 60 2.35 13.71 -25.72
CA PRO A 60 2.76 14.36 -24.47
C PRO A 60 2.00 15.66 -24.17
N PRO A 61 1.92 16.08 -22.87
CA PRO A 61 1.18 17.27 -22.46
C PRO A 61 1.81 18.55 -23.03
N ILE A 62 0.96 19.51 -23.38
CA ILE A 62 1.38 20.83 -23.89
C ILE A 62 1.10 21.88 -22.81
N ALA A 63 2.05 22.80 -22.59
CA ALA A 63 1.88 23.89 -21.65
C ALA A 63 0.59 24.68 -21.92
N THR A 64 -0.11 25.06 -20.87
CA THR A 64 -1.40 25.78 -20.87
C THR A 64 -2.60 25.00 -21.42
N GLN A 65 -2.42 23.74 -21.83
CA GLN A 65 -3.51 22.89 -22.28
C GLN A 65 -3.82 21.82 -21.24
N GLU A 66 -5.12 21.62 -20.96
CA GLU A 66 -5.55 20.56 -20.04
C GLU A 66 -5.40 19.19 -20.69
N THR A 67 -4.80 18.26 -19.96
CA THR A 67 -4.74 16.85 -20.32
C THR A 67 -5.33 16.02 -19.17
N VAL A 68 -6.23 15.09 -19.50
CA VAL A 68 -6.84 14.17 -18.56
C VAL A 68 -6.15 12.83 -18.63
N TYR A 69 -5.64 12.39 -17.48
CA TYR A 69 -4.93 11.13 -17.31
C TYR A 69 -5.76 10.14 -16.48
N THR A 70 -5.68 8.88 -16.82
CA THR A 70 -6.17 7.79 -15.98
C THR A 70 -5.02 7.27 -15.11
N VAL A 71 -5.18 7.39 -13.81
CA VAL A 71 -4.25 6.85 -12.82
C VAL A 71 -4.79 5.54 -12.30
N ARG A 72 -3.94 4.52 -12.23
CA ARG A 72 -4.22 3.21 -11.65
C ARG A 72 -3.37 3.00 -10.41
N ILE A 73 -4.02 2.81 -9.28
CA ILE A 73 -3.38 2.40 -8.04
C ILE A 73 -3.58 0.90 -7.88
N ARG A 74 -2.51 0.19 -7.57
CA ARG A 74 -2.51 -1.24 -7.31
C ARG A 74 -1.97 -1.49 -5.91
N LEU A 75 -2.77 -2.18 -5.09
CA LEU A 75 -2.40 -2.60 -3.75
C LEU A 75 -2.26 -4.12 -3.70
N THR A 76 -1.25 -4.60 -2.98
CA THR A 76 -1.14 -6.00 -2.59
C THR A 76 -0.92 -6.08 -1.09
N ASN A 77 -1.50 -7.09 -0.44
CA ASN A 77 -1.32 -7.35 0.98
C ASN A 77 -0.96 -8.83 1.18
N GLU A 78 0.18 -9.08 1.81
CA GLU A 78 0.67 -10.42 2.12
C GLU A 78 0.73 -10.63 3.63
N TYR A 79 0.52 -11.85 4.07
CA TYR A 79 0.69 -12.42 5.41
C TYR A 79 -0.44 -12.18 6.40
N ASN A 80 -0.84 -10.95 6.73
CA ASN A 80 -1.87 -10.71 7.76
C ASN A 80 -2.95 -9.76 7.26
N ASP A 81 -4.17 -9.91 7.76
CA ASP A 81 -5.25 -8.98 7.48
C ASP A 81 -5.00 -7.65 8.21
N VAL A 82 -5.30 -6.53 7.54
CA VAL A 82 -5.13 -5.17 8.06
C VAL A 82 -6.50 -4.54 8.25
N THR A 83 -6.82 -4.08 9.45
CA THR A 83 -8.07 -3.38 9.80
C THR A 83 -7.90 -1.87 9.78
N GLY A 84 -9.00 -1.14 9.54
CA GLY A 84 -8.97 0.30 9.38
C GLY A 84 -8.06 0.73 8.22
N ALA A 85 -7.93 -0.15 7.22
CA ALA A 85 -7.07 0.07 6.06
C ALA A 85 -7.62 1.20 5.20
N LYS A 86 -6.82 2.24 5.01
CA LYS A 86 -7.16 3.43 4.24
C LYS A 86 -5.97 3.90 3.43
N LEU A 87 -6.21 4.27 2.19
CA LEU A 87 -5.24 4.94 1.33
C LEU A 87 -5.64 6.40 1.13
N VAL A 88 -4.71 7.31 1.33
CA VAL A 88 -4.89 8.74 1.06
C VAL A 88 -3.93 9.16 -0.03
N ILE A 89 -4.46 9.75 -1.08
CA ILE A 89 -3.73 10.22 -2.27
C ILE A 89 -3.89 11.73 -2.33
N THR A 90 -2.80 12.47 -2.22
CA THR A 90 -2.79 13.94 -2.32
C THR A 90 -2.39 14.35 -3.74
N LEU A 91 -3.19 15.19 -4.36
CA LEU A 91 -2.91 15.77 -5.68
C LEU A 91 -2.15 17.10 -5.54
N PRO A 92 -1.28 17.47 -6.48
CA PRO A 92 -0.72 18.81 -6.55
C PRO A 92 -1.79 19.84 -6.92
N SER A 93 -1.55 21.11 -6.61
CA SER A 93 -2.46 22.22 -6.93
C SER A 93 -2.67 22.42 -8.44
N SER A 94 -1.73 21.97 -9.26
CA SER A 94 -1.82 21.96 -10.73
C SER A 94 -2.70 20.85 -11.29
N SER A 95 -3.19 19.96 -10.43
CA SER A 95 -4.02 18.81 -10.83
C SER A 95 -5.38 18.86 -10.17
N ARG A 96 -6.39 18.34 -10.90
CA ARG A 96 -7.79 18.32 -10.46
C ARG A 96 -8.39 16.93 -10.64
N TYR A 97 -8.95 16.38 -9.58
CA TYR A 97 -9.72 15.14 -9.67
C TYR A 97 -10.99 15.32 -10.50
N GLN A 98 -11.24 14.41 -11.45
CA GLN A 98 -12.39 14.47 -12.37
C GLN A 98 -13.68 13.87 -11.78
N LYS A 99 -13.69 13.48 -10.50
CA LYS A 99 -14.81 12.82 -9.83
C LYS A 99 -15.26 11.52 -10.52
N LYS A 100 -14.32 10.85 -11.18
CA LYS A 100 -14.53 9.56 -11.86
C LYS A 100 -13.54 8.55 -11.30
N PHE A 101 -14.05 7.40 -10.85
CA PHE A 101 -13.24 6.27 -10.40
C PHE A 101 -13.89 4.93 -10.77
N ALA A 102 -13.12 3.87 -10.76
CA ALA A 102 -13.55 2.50 -11.00
C ALA A 102 -12.69 1.51 -10.20
N PRO A 103 -13.29 0.40 -9.70
CA PRO A 103 -14.71 0.09 -9.79
C PRO A 103 -15.55 0.99 -8.87
N ASP A 104 -16.81 1.22 -9.23
CA ASP A 104 -17.76 2.08 -8.49
C ASP A 104 -18.21 1.48 -7.15
N THR A 105 -17.89 0.20 -6.92
CA THR A 105 -18.12 -0.49 -5.65
C THR A 105 -17.13 -0.10 -4.55
N GLU A 106 -16.06 0.62 -4.91
CA GLU A 106 -15.05 1.06 -3.94
C GLU A 106 -15.51 2.28 -3.14
N ALA A 107 -15.16 2.31 -1.84
CA ALA A 107 -15.49 3.42 -0.96
C ALA A 107 -14.46 4.55 -1.11
N VAL A 108 -14.68 5.42 -2.09
CA VAL A 108 -13.82 6.55 -2.42
C VAL A 108 -14.48 7.86 -2.03
N GLN A 109 -13.73 8.73 -1.35
CA GLN A 109 -14.17 10.08 -0.95
C GLN A 109 -13.17 11.12 -1.43
N TRP A 110 -13.67 12.28 -1.84
CA TRP A 110 -12.87 13.41 -2.26
C TRP A 110 -12.99 14.58 -1.28
N ASN A 111 -11.87 15.06 -0.78
CA ASN A 111 -11.77 16.27 0.01
C ASN A 111 -11.16 17.39 -0.85
N GLU A 112 -12.01 18.30 -1.33
CA GLU A 112 -11.61 19.36 -2.23
C GLU A 112 -10.67 20.39 -1.55
N ARG A 113 -10.85 20.64 -0.25
CA ARG A 113 -10.00 21.60 0.49
C ARG A 113 -8.57 21.10 0.67
N ALA A 114 -8.43 19.82 0.91
CA ALA A 114 -7.12 19.17 1.10
C ALA A 114 -6.51 18.71 -0.21
N ASN A 115 -7.26 18.74 -1.32
CA ASN A 115 -6.91 18.13 -2.60
C ASN A 115 -6.55 16.65 -2.46
N GLU A 116 -7.35 15.92 -1.67
CA GLU A 116 -7.10 14.53 -1.29
C GLU A 116 -8.21 13.58 -1.71
N LEU A 117 -7.82 12.48 -2.31
CA LEU A 117 -8.65 11.32 -2.57
C LEU A 117 -8.38 10.26 -1.51
N SER A 118 -9.39 9.85 -0.77
CA SER A 118 -9.27 8.77 0.20
C SER A 118 -10.04 7.54 -0.25
N TRP A 119 -9.37 6.40 -0.20
CA TRP A 119 -9.93 5.08 -0.50
C TRP A 119 -9.99 4.26 0.78
N ASP A 120 -11.20 4.01 1.27
CA ASP A 120 -11.44 3.21 2.46
C ASP A 120 -11.56 1.73 2.08
N LEU A 121 -10.66 0.93 2.60
CA LEU A 121 -10.59 -0.50 2.36
C LEU A 121 -11.24 -1.31 3.51
N ALA A 122 -11.61 -0.62 4.61
CA ALA A 122 -12.12 -1.20 5.85
C ALA A 122 -11.22 -2.29 6.42
N THR A 123 -11.40 -3.54 6.01
CA THR A 123 -10.48 -4.64 6.27
C THR A 123 -9.84 -5.09 4.96
N TYR A 124 -8.53 -4.85 4.83
CA TYR A 124 -7.77 -5.33 3.69
C TYR A 124 -7.20 -6.72 3.99
N ARG A 125 -7.81 -7.72 3.41
CA ARG A 125 -7.43 -9.12 3.63
C ARG A 125 -6.10 -9.44 2.95
N ALA A 126 -5.29 -10.23 3.61
CA ALA A 126 -4.06 -10.76 3.03
C ALA A 126 -4.38 -11.89 2.04
N GLU A 127 -3.98 -11.69 0.79
CA GLU A 127 -4.14 -12.68 -0.26
C GLU A 127 -2.95 -12.60 -1.21
N ARG A 128 -2.06 -13.57 -1.09
CA ARG A 128 -0.81 -13.57 -1.84
C ARG A 128 -1.05 -13.63 -3.35
N GLY A 129 -0.43 -12.67 -4.06
CA GLY A 129 -0.51 -12.57 -5.52
C GLY A 129 -1.80 -11.91 -6.03
N VAL A 130 -2.75 -11.56 -5.15
CA VAL A 130 -3.97 -10.86 -5.51
C VAL A 130 -3.79 -9.37 -5.26
N ALA A 131 -4.06 -8.57 -6.28
CA ALA A 131 -4.04 -7.12 -6.18
C ALA A 131 -5.45 -6.55 -6.15
N ARG A 132 -5.68 -5.53 -5.32
CA ARG A 132 -6.85 -4.66 -5.39
C ARG A 132 -6.48 -3.40 -6.15
N GLU A 133 -7.30 -3.00 -7.10
CA GLU A 133 -7.00 -1.87 -7.98
C GLU A 133 -8.07 -0.80 -7.89
N LEU A 134 -7.62 0.45 -7.86
CA LEU A 134 -8.45 1.63 -8.03
C LEU A 134 -7.96 2.42 -9.23
N ARG A 135 -8.87 2.81 -10.12
CA ARG A 135 -8.60 3.70 -11.24
C ARG A 135 -9.36 4.99 -11.05
N PHE A 136 -8.76 6.11 -11.37
CA PHE A 136 -9.42 7.41 -11.32
C PHE A 136 -8.81 8.38 -12.33
N GLN A 137 -9.57 9.40 -12.69
CA GLN A 137 -9.11 10.42 -13.64
C GLN A 137 -8.68 11.70 -12.96
N VAL A 138 -7.55 12.22 -13.43
CA VAL A 138 -6.94 13.48 -12.98
C VAL A 138 -6.69 14.35 -14.22
N ALA A 139 -7.20 15.59 -14.21
CA ALA A 139 -6.83 16.60 -15.17
C ALA A 139 -5.63 17.38 -14.64
N ALA A 140 -4.69 17.67 -15.51
CA ALA A 140 -3.55 18.54 -15.22
C ALA A 140 -3.34 19.53 -16.35
N THR A 141 -3.03 20.78 -15.97
CA THR A 141 -2.68 21.84 -16.90
C THR A 141 -1.29 22.32 -16.56
N PRO A 142 -0.25 21.89 -17.32
CA PRO A 142 1.11 22.34 -17.08
C PRO A 142 1.21 23.84 -17.35
N ASP A 143 1.93 24.57 -16.49
CA ASP A 143 2.30 25.95 -16.78
C ASP A 143 3.54 26.04 -17.68
N LEU A 144 3.86 27.24 -18.16
CA LEU A 144 5.03 27.48 -19.02
C LEU A 144 6.37 27.21 -18.32
N GLY A 145 6.39 27.25 -17.00
CA GLY A 145 7.59 26.96 -16.21
C GLY A 145 7.94 25.47 -16.14
N LEU A 146 7.03 24.59 -16.58
CA LEU A 146 7.22 23.14 -16.62
C LEU A 146 7.69 22.61 -17.99
N ILE A 147 8.02 23.49 -18.94
CA ILE A 147 8.59 23.07 -20.21
C ILE A 147 9.91 22.32 -19.93
N ASP A 148 10.06 21.15 -20.55
CA ASP A 148 11.20 20.21 -20.36
C ASP A 148 11.34 19.67 -18.93
N SER A 149 10.28 19.74 -18.11
CA SER A 149 10.26 19.23 -16.76
C SER A 149 9.21 18.11 -16.59
N GLU A 150 9.34 17.34 -15.52
CA GLU A 150 8.37 16.28 -15.21
C GLU A 150 7.06 16.88 -14.67
N LEU A 151 5.93 16.49 -15.27
CA LEU A 151 4.61 16.81 -14.76
C LEU A 151 4.23 15.85 -13.64
N ARG A 152 4.16 16.36 -12.41
CA ARG A 152 3.73 15.59 -11.26
C ARG A 152 2.20 15.55 -11.18
N LEU A 153 1.62 14.37 -11.25
CA LEU A 153 0.16 14.14 -11.12
C LEU A 153 -0.29 13.80 -9.70
N LEU A 154 0.60 13.23 -8.88
CA LEU A 154 0.35 12.87 -7.49
C LEU A 154 1.48 13.40 -6.62
N ASN A 155 1.14 14.00 -5.47
CA ASN A 155 2.12 14.47 -4.50
C ASN A 155 2.57 13.36 -3.55
N SER A 156 1.59 12.65 -2.98
CA SER A 156 1.85 11.57 -2.02
C SER A 156 0.78 10.51 -2.08
N ILE A 157 1.15 9.31 -1.67
CA ILE A 157 0.25 8.18 -1.43
C ILE A 157 0.61 7.62 -0.08
N VAL A 158 -0.32 7.65 0.87
CA VAL A 158 -0.12 7.18 2.24
C VAL A 158 -1.13 6.10 2.57
N PHE A 159 -0.64 4.94 2.97
CA PHE A 159 -1.45 3.84 3.48
C PHE A 159 -1.40 3.83 5.00
N THR A 160 -2.55 3.67 5.64
CA THR A 160 -2.68 3.48 7.08
C THR A 160 -3.56 2.27 7.37
N GLY A 161 -3.29 1.62 8.47
CA GLY A 161 -4.06 0.46 8.91
C GLY A 161 -3.39 -0.21 10.09
N LYS A 162 -4.08 -1.18 10.70
CA LYS A 162 -3.59 -1.93 11.84
C LYS A 162 -3.56 -3.42 11.52
N ASP A 163 -2.38 -4.02 11.62
CA ASP A 163 -2.20 -5.46 11.45
C ASP A 163 -2.98 -6.23 12.54
N GLN A 164 -3.84 -7.16 12.11
CA GLN A 164 -4.69 -7.90 13.05
C GLN A 164 -3.94 -8.91 13.89
N PHE A 165 -2.81 -9.41 13.41
CA PHE A 165 -2.04 -10.44 14.09
C PHE A 165 -1.02 -9.87 15.06
N THR A 166 -0.25 -8.87 14.64
CA THR A 166 0.77 -8.22 15.47
C THR A 166 0.21 -7.12 16.35
N LYS A 167 -0.92 -6.52 15.96
CA LYS A 167 -1.60 -5.39 16.62
C LYS A 167 -0.87 -4.04 16.47
N GLU A 168 0.02 -3.92 15.49
CA GLU A 168 0.75 -2.71 15.12
C GLU A 168 0.14 -1.99 13.92
#